data_5edfa9414daec0f66fed8d92de33e165
#
_entry.id   5edfa9414daec0f66fed8d92de33e165
#
_cell.length_a   1.000
_cell.length_b   1.000
_cell.length_c   1.000
_cell.angle_alpha   90.00
_cell.angle_beta   90.00
_cell.angle_gamma   90.00
#
_symmetry.space_group_name_H-M   'P 1'
#
loop_
_entity.id
_entity.type
_entity.pdbx_description
1 polymer ?
#
loop_
_entity_poly.entity_id
_entity_poly.type
_entity_poly.pdbx_seq_one_letter_code
_entity_poly.pdbx_strand_id
1 'polypeptide(L)'
;TWDWYREKLISDEQIFGVCKYEKISKFGDRQQLWYQVLDTLNLTEEQLWKIVEPQVHEINLMKKYPAFLKHGLNTKAADTDNIGTRMMKELLQINEDITRTTWYTNYRRTFLNSICDRLYQGKIQLNNSDFCTLVGNPFEMLRASTGEKIETSILSDFQCYCKRYADGEELYGFRSPHISIGENAILKNTYREEWKWFNFTDRILVINLFGKGCFLSD
;
A
#
# COMPACT_ATOMS: atom_id res chain seq x y z
N THR A 1 13.53 27.11 12.53
CA THR A 1 12.58 27.91 13.31
C THR A 1 11.65 28.71 12.40
N TRP A 2 10.53 29.20 12.94
CA TRP A 2 9.55 29.99 12.20
C TRP A 2 10.14 31.28 11.59
N ASP A 3 11.08 31.90 12.31
CA ASP A 3 11.76 33.11 11.85
C ASP A 3 12.62 32.83 10.61
N TRP A 4 13.35 31.71 10.58
CA TRP A 4 14.08 31.29 9.39
C TRP A 4 13.15 31.09 8.19
N TYR A 5 11.95 30.53 8.43
CA TYR A 5 10.94 30.34 7.40
C TYR A 5 10.44 31.66 6.83
N ARG A 6 10.17 32.65 7.71
CA ARG A 6 9.76 34.00 7.32
C ARG A 6 10.82 34.73 6.50
N GLU A 7 12.08 34.64 6.89
CA GLU A 7 13.19 35.24 6.14
C GLU A 7 13.35 34.67 4.74
N LYS A 8 12.97 33.42 4.52
CA LYS A 8 13.09 32.74 3.20
C LYS A 8 11.90 32.94 2.29
N LEU A 9 10.78 33.40 2.82
CA LEU A 9 9.59 33.75 2.06
C LEU A 9 9.71 35.19 1.56
N ILE A 10 10.35 35.36 0.41
CA ILE A 10 10.79 36.69 -0.12
C ILE A 10 9.68 37.36 -0.94
N SER A 11 8.58 36.72 -1.26
CA SER A 11 7.50 37.31 -2.06
C SER A 11 6.12 37.01 -1.51
N ASP A 12 5.20 37.94 -1.71
CA ASP A 12 3.78 37.77 -1.40
C ASP A 12 3.12 36.72 -2.32
N GLU A 13 3.76 36.36 -3.42
CA GLU A 13 3.34 35.30 -4.33
C GLU A 13 4.03 33.99 -3.94
N GLN A 14 3.31 33.14 -3.24
CA GLN A 14 3.79 31.82 -2.86
C GLN A 14 3.18 30.77 -3.78
N ILE A 15 4.03 30.07 -4.53
CA ILE A 15 3.61 29.01 -5.41
C ILE A 15 3.77 27.68 -4.68
N PHE A 16 2.64 26.97 -4.46
CA PHE A 16 2.63 25.63 -3.90
C PHE A 16 2.52 24.62 -5.04
N GLY A 17 3.44 23.66 -5.07
CA GLY A 17 3.37 22.51 -5.96
C GLY A 17 2.90 21.26 -5.21
N VAL A 18 1.88 20.58 -5.70
CA VAL A 18 1.49 19.26 -5.20
C VAL A 18 2.43 18.22 -5.78
N CYS A 19 3.42 17.79 -5.01
CA CYS A 19 4.41 16.80 -5.45
C CYS A 19 3.85 15.39 -5.45
N LYS A 20 2.94 15.07 -4.55
CA LYS A 20 2.35 13.73 -4.39
C LYS A 20 0.95 13.83 -3.81
N TYR A 21 0.07 12.99 -4.29
CA TYR A 21 -1.29 12.83 -3.74
C TYR A 21 -1.63 11.35 -3.63
N GLU A 22 -2.64 11.04 -2.85
CA GLU A 22 -3.13 9.68 -2.68
C GLU A 22 -3.61 9.12 -4.01
N LYS A 23 -3.12 7.94 -4.36
CA LYS A 23 -3.54 7.20 -5.56
C LYS A 23 -3.98 5.81 -5.18
N ILE A 24 -5.02 5.32 -5.83
CA ILE A 24 -5.43 3.92 -5.71
C ILE A 24 -4.27 3.03 -6.16
N SER A 25 -4.03 1.94 -5.43
CA SER A 25 -3.02 0.97 -5.82
C SER A 25 -3.30 0.47 -7.24
N LYS A 26 -2.26 0.42 -8.08
CA LYS A 26 -2.35 -0.17 -9.43
C LYS A 26 -2.68 -1.67 -9.41
N PHE A 27 -2.69 -2.28 -8.24
CA PHE A 27 -3.01 -3.69 -8.02
C PHE A 27 -4.38 -3.89 -7.34
N GLY A 28 -5.22 -2.84 -7.28
CA GLY A 28 -6.50 -2.88 -6.58
C GLY A 28 -6.32 -2.99 -5.06
N ASP A 29 -6.92 -4.00 -4.44
CA ASP A 29 -6.83 -4.26 -2.99
C ASP A 29 -5.51 -4.92 -2.56
N ARG A 30 -4.52 -4.91 -3.43
CA ARG A 30 -3.21 -5.48 -3.19
C ARG A 30 -2.16 -4.40 -3.17
N GLN A 31 -1.13 -4.63 -2.37
CA GLN A 31 0.08 -3.82 -2.38
C GLN A 31 1.28 -4.73 -2.58
N GLN A 32 2.26 -4.23 -3.33
CA GLN A 32 3.50 -4.95 -3.52
C GLN A 32 4.37 -4.80 -2.27
N LEU A 33 4.77 -5.94 -1.72
CA LEU A 33 5.75 -6.00 -0.63
C LEU A 33 7.11 -5.50 -1.13
N TRP A 34 7.82 -4.80 -0.27
CA TRP A 34 9.20 -4.39 -0.53
C TRP A 34 10.13 -5.56 -0.20
N TYR A 35 11.05 -5.89 -1.08
CA TYR A 35 12.01 -6.98 -0.88
C TYR A 35 12.82 -6.82 0.41
N GLN A 36 13.12 -5.58 0.82
CA GLN A 36 13.82 -5.27 2.08
C GLN A 36 13.11 -5.82 3.32
N VAL A 37 11.79 -5.90 3.31
CA VAL A 37 11.03 -6.52 4.40
C VAL A 37 11.34 -8.01 4.51
N LEU A 38 11.48 -8.69 3.37
CA LEU A 38 11.85 -10.11 3.34
C LEU A 38 13.27 -10.35 3.86
N ASP A 39 14.20 -9.44 3.57
CA ASP A 39 15.60 -9.55 4.01
C ASP A 39 15.73 -9.38 5.53
N THR A 40 14.85 -8.60 6.15
CA THR A 40 14.91 -8.38 7.61
C THR A 40 14.07 -9.37 8.42
N LEU A 41 13.09 -10.02 7.78
CA LEU A 41 12.31 -11.08 8.41
C LEU A 41 13.08 -12.40 8.26
N ASN A 42 13.45 -13.01 9.37
CA ASN A 42 14.10 -14.32 9.36
C ASN A 42 13.05 -15.42 9.09
N LEU A 43 12.52 -15.44 7.86
CA LEU A 43 11.48 -16.38 7.45
C LEU A 43 12.07 -17.74 7.10
N THR A 44 11.39 -18.79 7.53
CA THR A 44 11.67 -20.14 7.03
C THR A 44 11.14 -20.31 5.62
N GLU A 45 11.65 -21.29 4.88
CA GLU A 45 11.18 -21.62 3.53
C GLU A 45 9.66 -21.88 3.50
N GLU A 46 9.13 -22.60 4.50
CA GLU A 46 7.69 -22.85 4.62
C GLU A 46 6.86 -21.57 4.81
N GLN A 47 7.36 -20.64 5.61
CA GLN A 47 6.69 -19.36 5.85
C GLN A 47 6.70 -18.51 4.59
N LEU A 48 7.85 -18.45 3.90
CA LEU A 48 7.96 -17.74 2.64
C LEU A 48 7.02 -18.35 1.59
N TRP A 49 6.96 -19.69 1.51
CA TRP A 49 6.07 -20.38 0.58
C TRP A 49 4.61 -20.02 0.82
N LYS A 50 4.14 -19.98 2.07
CA LYS A 50 2.76 -19.58 2.41
C LYS A 50 2.41 -18.17 1.93
N ILE A 51 3.39 -17.26 1.95
CA ILE A 51 3.19 -15.88 1.48
C ILE A 51 3.08 -15.82 -0.05
N VAL A 52 3.86 -16.65 -0.74
CA VAL A 52 3.99 -16.63 -2.22
C VAL A 52 2.96 -17.53 -2.91
N GLU A 53 2.52 -18.60 -2.26
CA GLU A 53 1.62 -19.62 -2.82
C GLU A 53 0.37 -19.05 -3.50
N PRO A 54 -0.36 -18.08 -2.93
CA PRO A 54 -1.56 -17.52 -3.59
C PRO A 54 -1.23 -16.91 -4.96
N GLN A 55 -0.09 -16.22 -5.08
CA GLN A 55 0.33 -15.59 -6.33
C GLN A 55 0.81 -16.63 -7.35
N VAL A 56 1.51 -17.67 -6.90
CA VAL A 56 1.91 -18.82 -7.74
C VAL A 56 0.66 -19.54 -8.25
N HIS A 57 -0.33 -19.75 -7.41
CA HIS A 57 -1.60 -20.35 -7.80
C HIS A 57 -2.29 -19.54 -8.90
N GLU A 58 -2.39 -18.22 -8.77
CA GLU A 58 -2.95 -17.34 -9.80
C GLU A 58 -2.17 -17.42 -11.12
N ILE A 59 -0.83 -17.43 -11.06
CA ILE A 59 0.02 -17.59 -12.26
C ILE A 59 -0.30 -18.91 -12.97
N ASN A 60 -0.46 -20.00 -12.23
CA ASN A 60 -0.78 -21.31 -12.78
C ASN A 60 -2.19 -21.34 -13.41
N LEU A 61 -3.16 -20.68 -12.80
CA LEU A 61 -4.49 -20.53 -13.39
C LEU A 61 -4.44 -19.71 -14.68
N MET A 62 -3.68 -18.60 -14.71
CA MET A 62 -3.49 -17.81 -15.94
C MET A 62 -2.75 -18.55 -17.03
N LYS A 63 -1.86 -19.48 -16.67
CA LYS A 63 -1.21 -20.39 -17.64
C LYS A 63 -2.19 -21.37 -18.23
N LYS A 64 -3.11 -21.89 -17.45
CA LYS A 64 -4.02 -22.96 -17.85
C LYS A 64 -5.26 -22.43 -18.57
N TYR A 65 -5.83 -21.34 -18.09
CA TYR A 65 -7.14 -20.84 -18.55
C TYR A 65 -7.04 -19.42 -19.13
N PRO A 66 -7.37 -19.23 -20.44
CA PRO A 66 -7.40 -17.91 -21.06
C PRO A 66 -8.34 -16.91 -20.36
N ALA A 67 -9.49 -17.38 -19.86
CA ALA A 67 -10.44 -16.56 -19.12
C ALA A 67 -9.83 -15.97 -17.84
N PHE A 68 -8.93 -16.68 -17.20
CA PHE A 68 -8.25 -16.20 -16.01
C PHE A 68 -7.24 -15.10 -16.32
N LEU A 69 -6.61 -15.14 -17.49
CA LEU A 69 -5.78 -14.04 -17.96
C LEU A 69 -6.59 -12.75 -18.15
N LYS A 70 -7.81 -12.86 -18.71
CA LYS A 70 -8.75 -11.74 -18.84
C LYS A 70 -9.07 -11.11 -17.50
N HIS A 71 -9.31 -11.93 -16.47
CA HIS A 71 -9.50 -11.46 -15.10
C HIS A 71 -8.24 -10.78 -14.55
N GLY A 72 -7.08 -11.40 -14.66
CA GLY A 72 -5.80 -10.84 -14.21
C GLY A 72 -5.42 -9.52 -14.89
N LEU A 73 -5.80 -9.34 -16.15
CA LEU A 73 -5.63 -8.07 -16.84
C LEU A 73 -6.58 -6.99 -16.31
N ASN A 74 -7.82 -7.34 -15.97
CA ASN A 74 -8.84 -6.40 -15.50
C ASN A 74 -8.62 -5.94 -14.06
N THR A 75 -7.86 -6.68 -13.26
CA THR A 75 -7.52 -6.28 -11.87
C THR A 75 -6.50 -5.15 -11.81
N LYS A 76 -5.83 -4.82 -12.91
CA LYS A 76 -4.94 -3.66 -12.95
C LYS A 76 -5.73 -2.39 -13.21
N ALA A 77 -5.41 -1.32 -12.49
CA ALA A 77 -6.01 0.00 -12.74
C ALA A 77 -5.76 0.44 -14.19
N ALA A 78 -6.82 0.90 -14.86
CA ALA A 78 -6.80 1.23 -16.29
C ALA A 78 -5.73 2.28 -16.65
N ASP A 79 -5.45 3.21 -15.74
CA ASP A 79 -4.50 4.32 -15.97
C ASP A 79 -3.03 3.89 -16.01
N THR A 80 -2.72 2.67 -15.61
CA THR A 80 -1.34 2.14 -15.58
C THR A 80 -1.04 1.19 -16.73
N ASP A 81 -2.04 0.89 -17.56
CA ASP A 81 -1.88 -0.05 -18.67
C ASP A 81 -1.15 0.61 -19.85
N ASN A 82 -0.17 -0.11 -20.39
CA ASN A 82 0.39 0.24 -21.67
C ASN A 82 -0.62 -0.06 -22.81
N ILE A 83 -0.37 0.52 -23.99
CA ILE A 83 -1.25 0.38 -25.16
C ILE A 83 -1.53 -1.10 -25.48
N GLY A 84 -0.50 -1.95 -25.41
CA GLY A 84 -0.62 -3.39 -25.70
C GLY A 84 -1.57 -4.10 -24.73
N THR A 85 -1.53 -3.74 -23.44
CA THR A 85 -2.44 -4.31 -22.43
C THR A 85 -3.88 -3.85 -22.66
N ARG A 86 -4.09 -2.58 -22.99
CA ARG A 86 -5.44 -2.06 -23.32
C ARG A 86 -6.03 -2.74 -24.54
N MET A 87 -5.25 -2.82 -25.61
CA MET A 87 -5.67 -3.53 -26.83
C MET A 87 -6.02 -5.00 -26.55
N MET A 88 -5.20 -5.69 -25.74
CA MET A 88 -5.47 -7.08 -25.38
C MET A 88 -6.77 -7.23 -24.58
N LYS A 89 -7.04 -6.33 -23.64
CA LYS A 89 -8.30 -6.31 -22.88
C LYS A 89 -9.50 -6.16 -23.80
N GLU A 90 -9.46 -5.16 -24.67
CA GLU A 90 -10.54 -4.87 -25.61
C GLU A 90 -10.79 -6.04 -26.60
N LEU A 91 -9.73 -6.57 -27.17
CA LEU A 91 -9.84 -7.69 -28.12
C LEU A 91 -10.39 -8.96 -27.45
N LEU A 92 -9.99 -9.28 -26.22
CA LEU A 92 -10.56 -10.40 -25.46
C LEU A 92 -12.04 -10.18 -25.08
N GLN A 93 -12.51 -8.93 -25.03
CA GLN A 93 -13.92 -8.64 -24.83
C GLN A 93 -14.75 -8.80 -26.08
N ILE A 94 -14.19 -8.42 -27.25
CA ILE A 94 -14.87 -8.47 -28.53
C ILE A 94 -14.95 -9.90 -29.09
N ASN A 95 -13.82 -10.64 -29.05
CA ASN A 95 -13.75 -11.98 -29.62
C ASN A 95 -12.75 -12.87 -28.86
N GLU A 96 -13.26 -13.93 -28.25
CA GLU A 96 -12.44 -14.89 -27.50
C GLU A 96 -11.56 -15.76 -28.42
N ASP A 97 -11.86 -15.89 -29.71
CA ASP A 97 -11.06 -16.66 -30.66
C ASP A 97 -9.64 -16.10 -30.85
N ILE A 98 -9.41 -14.84 -30.44
CA ILE A 98 -8.06 -14.26 -30.42
C ILE A 98 -7.09 -15.10 -29.58
N THR A 99 -7.58 -15.86 -28.61
CA THR A 99 -6.78 -16.77 -27.77
C THR A 99 -6.08 -17.87 -28.55
N ARG A 100 -6.54 -18.15 -29.78
CA ARG A 100 -5.94 -19.13 -30.69
C ARG A 100 -4.80 -18.56 -31.55
N THR A 101 -4.59 -17.24 -31.48
CA THR A 101 -3.57 -16.58 -32.31
C THR A 101 -2.18 -16.69 -31.71
N THR A 102 -1.15 -16.69 -32.58
CA THR A 102 0.25 -16.61 -32.14
C THR A 102 0.53 -15.31 -31.38
N TRP A 103 -0.13 -14.22 -31.77
CA TRP A 103 0.01 -12.93 -31.09
C TRP A 103 -0.43 -12.99 -29.62
N TYR A 104 -1.60 -13.57 -29.35
CA TYR A 104 -2.08 -13.80 -27.99
C TYR A 104 -1.14 -14.69 -27.19
N THR A 105 -0.67 -15.79 -27.79
CA THR A 105 0.25 -16.73 -27.12
C THR A 105 1.56 -16.04 -26.72
N ASN A 106 2.12 -15.23 -27.61
CA ASN A 106 3.33 -14.44 -27.33
C ASN A 106 3.08 -13.39 -26.25
N TYR A 107 1.97 -12.66 -26.33
CA TYR A 107 1.58 -11.69 -25.31
C TYR A 107 1.44 -12.36 -23.94
N ARG A 108 0.70 -13.46 -23.85
CA ARG A 108 0.51 -14.19 -22.59
C ARG A 108 1.84 -14.65 -22.01
N ARG A 109 2.74 -15.18 -22.81
CA ARG A 109 4.06 -15.61 -22.37
C ARG A 109 4.86 -14.44 -21.79
N THR A 110 4.93 -13.33 -22.50
CA THR A 110 5.66 -12.14 -22.05
C THR A 110 5.05 -11.57 -20.75
N PHE A 111 3.72 -11.50 -20.67
CA PHE A 111 3.01 -11.04 -19.51
C PHE A 111 3.28 -11.91 -18.27
N LEU A 112 3.17 -13.23 -18.40
CA LEU A 112 3.43 -14.17 -17.31
C LEU A 112 4.90 -14.17 -16.87
N ASN A 113 5.82 -14.10 -17.82
CA ASN A 113 7.24 -14.00 -17.50
C ASN A 113 7.52 -12.73 -16.70
N SER A 114 6.93 -11.60 -17.07
CA SER A 114 7.11 -10.35 -16.31
C SER A 114 6.59 -10.43 -14.86
N ILE A 115 5.55 -11.24 -14.61
CA ILE A 115 5.04 -11.49 -13.26
C ILE A 115 6.01 -12.40 -12.49
N CYS A 116 6.47 -13.48 -13.13
CA CYS A 116 7.44 -14.39 -12.53
C CYS A 116 8.76 -13.67 -12.19
N ASP A 117 9.29 -12.85 -13.11
CA ASP A 117 10.53 -12.10 -12.89
C ASP A 117 10.41 -11.16 -11.69
N ARG A 118 9.23 -10.54 -11.52
CA ARG A 118 8.96 -9.70 -10.35
C ARG A 118 8.93 -10.51 -9.06
N LEU A 119 8.33 -11.70 -9.11
CA LEU A 119 8.27 -12.62 -7.97
C LEU A 119 9.67 -13.09 -7.58
N TYR A 120 10.52 -13.44 -8.53
CA TYR A 120 11.94 -13.76 -8.30
C TYR A 120 12.73 -12.61 -7.67
N GLN A 121 12.31 -11.37 -7.91
CA GLN A 121 12.90 -10.19 -7.28
C GLN A 121 12.33 -9.89 -5.88
N GLY A 122 11.57 -10.80 -5.30
CA GLY A 122 10.92 -10.59 -4.00
C GLY A 122 9.76 -9.58 -4.02
N LYS A 123 9.24 -9.24 -5.21
CA LYS A 123 8.14 -8.30 -5.37
C LYS A 123 6.80 -9.01 -5.27
N ILE A 124 6.50 -9.51 -4.08
CA ILE A 124 5.30 -10.27 -3.78
C ILE A 124 4.10 -9.31 -3.62
N GLN A 125 2.94 -9.69 -4.10
CA GLN A 125 1.70 -8.94 -3.89
C GLN A 125 0.94 -9.52 -2.70
N LEU A 126 0.71 -8.69 -1.71
CA LEU A 126 -0.08 -9.03 -0.53
C LEU A 126 -1.53 -8.58 -0.73
N ASN A 127 -2.47 -9.45 -0.41
CA ASN A 127 -3.89 -9.14 -0.38
C ASN A 127 -4.21 -8.29 0.87
N ASN A 128 -5.32 -7.56 0.81
CA ASN A 128 -5.82 -6.72 1.91
C ASN A 128 -4.71 -5.83 2.51
N SER A 129 -3.92 -5.22 1.65
CA SER A 129 -2.79 -4.39 2.03
C SER A 129 -2.80 -3.06 1.27
N ASP A 130 -2.26 -2.03 1.88
CA ASP A 130 -2.18 -0.72 1.26
C ASP A 130 -0.91 0.03 1.67
N PHE A 131 -0.63 1.09 0.95
CA PHE A 131 0.41 2.05 1.27
C PHE A 131 -0.24 3.28 1.89
N CYS A 132 -0.10 3.40 3.22
CA CYS A 132 -0.72 4.47 3.98
C CYS A 132 0.27 5.60 4.28
N THR A 133 -0.26 6.81 4.39
CA THR A 133 0.49 7.95 4.92
C THR A 133 0.38 7.94 6.44
N LEU A 134 1.53 7.90 7.13
CA LEU A 134 1.58 8.02 8.58
C LEU A 134 1.28 9.45 8.99
N VAL A 135 0.37 9.61 9.91
CA VAL A 135 -0.02 10.91 10.47
C VAL A 135 -0.04 10.79 11.98
N GLY A 136 0.55 11.78 12.66
CA GLY A 136 0.37 11.96 14.10
C GLY A 136 -1.10 12.22 14.41
N ASN A 137 -1.49 11.98 15.66
CA ASN A 137 -2.89 12.11 16.06
C ASN A 137 -3.39 13.56 15.92
N PRO A 138 -4.29 13.87 14.97
CA PRO A 138 -4.77 15.24 14.75
C PRO A 138 -5.63 15.77 15.88
N PHE A 139 -6.25 14.91 16.69
CA PHE A 139 -6.99 15.32 17.88
C PHE A 139 -6.06 15.91 18.95
N GLU A 140 -4.91 15.30 19.15
CA GLU A 140 -3.88 15.80 20.06
C GLU A 140 -3.29 17.11 19.53
N MET A 141 -3.08 17.20 18.23
CA MET A 141 -2.63 18.44 17.60
C MET A 141 -3.63 19.59 17.80
N LEU A 142 -4.93 19.29 17.67
CA LEU A 142 -6.00 20.25 17.94
C LEU A 142 -5.98 20.72 19.41
N ARG A 143 -5.89 19.80 20.37
CA ARG A 143 -5.79 20.13 21.80
C ARG A 143 -4.55 20.97 22.10
N ALA A 144 -3.42 20.62 21.53
CA ALA A 144 -2.19 21.41 21.67
C ALA A 144 -2.36 22.84 21.11
N SER A 145 -3.09 23.00 20.00
CA SER A 145 -3.36 24.33 19.41
C SER A 145 -4.22 25.24 20.29
N THR A 146 -5.03 24.66 21.19
CA THR A 146 -5.82 25.40 22.19
C THR A 146 -5.05 25.69 23.46
N GLY A 147 -3.75 25.37 23.50
CA GLY A 147 -2.86 25.65 24.64
C GLY A 147 -2.81 24.54 25.69
N GLU A 148 -3.41 23.37 25.39
CA GLU A 148 -3.34 22.24 26.30
C GLU A 148 -1.96 21.55 26.18
N LYS A 149 -1.36 21.21 27.32
CA LYS A 149 -0.13 20.42 27.36
C LYS A 149 -0.48 18.95 27.15
N ILE A 150 -0.05 18.40 26.06
CA ILE A 150 -0.29 17.01 25.69
C ILE A 150 0.88 16.15 26.17
N GLU A 151 0.61 15.22 27.06
CA GLU A 151 1.60 14.28 27.60
C GLU A 151 1.28 12.83 27.24
N THR A 152 0.06 12.55 26.82
CA THR A 152 -0.40 11.20 26.48
C THR A 152 -1.31 11.23 25.27
N SER A 153 -1.33 10.13 24.51
CA SER A 153 -2.24 9.95 23.39
C SER A 153 -3.57 9.32 23.82
N ILE A 154 -4.64 9.58 23.07
CA ILE A 154 -5.90 8.82 23.18
C ILE A 154 -5.78 7.40 22.64
N LEU A 155 -4.75 7.13 21.82
CA LEU A 155 -4.36 5.79 21.41
C LEU A 155 -3.36 5.22 22.42
N SER A 156 -3.58 3.99 22.85
CA SER A 156 -2.63 3.26 23.69
C SER A 156 -1.45 2.74 22.88
N ASP A 157 -0.48 2.10 23.55
CA ASP A 157 0.63 1.42 22.90
C ASP A 157 0.12 0.41 21.85
N PHE A 158 0.78 0.35 20.71
CA PHE A 158 0.43 -0.54 19.60
C PHE A 158 -1.00 -0.36 19.04
N GLN A 159 -1.64 0.77 19.29
CA GLN A 159 -2.89 1.14 18.65
C GLN A 159 -2.65 2.12 17.51
N CYS A 160 -3.48 1.98 16.49
CA CYS A 160 -3.54 2.90 15.36
C CYS A 160 -5.00 3.10 14.93
N TYR A 161 -5.23 3.99 14.00
CA TYR A 161 -6.50 4.09 13.33
C TYR A 161 -6.30 4.26 11.83
N CYS A 162 -6.97 3.40 11.07
CA CYS A 162 -7.11 3.52 9.63
C CYS A 162 -8.57 3.22 9.26
N LYS A 163 -9.20 4.12 8.55
CA LYS A 163 -10.63 4.02 8.20
C LYS A 163 -10.96 2.78 7.36
N ARG A 164 -9.99 2.30 6.58
CA ARG A 164 -10.15 1.14 5.69
C ARG A 164 -10.41 -0.17 6.42
N TYR A 165 -9.85 -0.34 7.61
CA TYR A 165 -9.85 -1.60 8.34
C TYR A 165 -10.87 -1.58 9.46
N ALA A 166 -11.39 -2.77 9.81
CA ALA A 166 -12.39 -2.90 10.88
C ALA A 166 -11.82 -2.54 12.27
N ASP A 167 -12.69 -2.09 13.17
CA ASP A 167 -12.30 -1.87 14.56
C ASP A 167 -11.87 -3.18 15.20
N GLY A 168 -10.75 -3.16 15.91
CA GLY A 168 -10.16 -4.33 16.57
C GLY A 168 -9.31 -5.22 15.66
N GLU A 169 -9.22 -4.94 14.35
CA GLU A 169 -8.39 -5.70 13.40
C GLU A 169 -6.90 -5.50 13.69
N GLU A 170 -6.14 -6.58 13.63
CA GLU A 170 -4.68 -6.55 13.76
C GLU A 170 -4.04 -6.27 12.39
N LEU A 171 -3.22 -5.24 12.33
CA LEU A 171 -2.51 -4.78 11.14
C LEU A 171 -1.02 -5.01 11.33
N TYR A 172 -0.39 -5.66 10.36
CA TYR A 172 1.06 -5.70 10.29
C TYR A 172 1.56 -4.52 9.47
N GLY A 173 2.20 -3.58 10.14
CA GLY A 173 2.76 -2.38 9.53
C GLY A 173 4.28 -2.41 9.44
N PHE A 174 4.80 -1.82 8.39
CA PHE A 174 6.25 -1.57 8.24
C PHE A 174 6.48 -0.25 7.51
N ARG A 175 7.56 0.42 7.86
CA ARG A 175 7.94 1.72 7.30
C ARG A 175 8.97 1.56 6.18
N SER A 176 8.89 2.43 5.18
CA SER A 176 9.93 2.55 4.15
C SER A 176 10.75 3.86 4.37
N PRO A 177 12.07 3.83 4.26
CA PRO A 177 12.92 2.68 3.96
C PRO A 177 12.97 1.68 5.11
N HIS A 178 12.97 0.38 4.79
CA HIS A 178 13.00 -0.68 5.78
C HIS A 178 14.46 -1.15 5.98
N ILE A 179 15.04 -0.85 7.12
CA ILE A 179 16.47 -1.09 7.42
C ILE A 179 16.63 -2.18 8.46
N SER A 180 15.70 -2.25 9.43
CA SER A 180 15.79 -3.17 10.55
C SER A 180 14.43 -3.77 10.91
N ILE A 181 14.45 -4.84 11.68
CA ILE A 181 13.23 -5.47 12.20
C ILE A 181 12.45 -4.54 13.14
N GLY A 182 13.11 -3.56 13.76
CA GLY A 182 12.45 -2.56 14.61
C GLY A 182 11.48 -1.64 13.86
N GLU A 183 11.54 -1.63 12.52
CA GLU A 183 10.62 -0.86 11.68
C GLU A 183 9.32 -1.61 11.35
N ASN A 184 9.12 -2.78 11.97
CA ASN A 184 7.89 -3.55 11.91
C ASN A 184 7.09 -3.38 13.20
N ALA A 185 5.78 -3.31 13.09
CA ALA A 185 4.89 -3.30 14.24
C ALA A 185 3.60 -4.06 13.93
N ILE A 186 3.11 -4.79 14.91
CA ILE A 186 1.74 -5.31 14.91
C ILE A 186 0.91 -4.27 15.64
N LEU A 187 -0.03 -3.67 14.94
CA LEU A 187 -0.88 -2.59 15.44
C LEU A 187 -2.33 -3.06 15.46
N LYS A 188 -3.06 -2.65 16.48
CA LYS A 188 -4.49 -2.90 16.57
C LYS A 188 -5.24 -1.67 16.08
N ASN A 189 -6.06 -1.84 15.05
CA ASN A 189 -6.93 -0.78 14.57
C ASN A 189 -7.97 -0.46 15.64
N THR A 190 -8.08 0.80 16.04
CA THR A 190 -8.94 1.20 17.16
C THR A 190 -9.75 2.43 16.77
N TYR A 191 -11.06 2.23 16.68
CA TYR A 191 -11.98 3.34 16.47
C TYR A 191 -12.14 4.16 17.75
N ARG A 192 -12.20 5.47 17.59
CA ARG A 192 -12.54 6.45 18.65
C ARG A 192 -13.60 7.40 18.12
N GLU A 193 -14.51 7.80 18.98
CA GLU A 193 -15.60 8.75 18.62
C GLU A 193 -15.05 10.09 18.11
N GLU A 194 -13.89 10.49 18.56
CA GLU A 194 -13.20 11.70 18.13
C GLU A 194 -12.86 11.71 16.64
N TRP A 195 -12.67 10.52 16.04
CA TRP A 195 -12.35 10.39 14.62
C TRP A 195 -13.45 10.90 13.69
N LYS A 196 -14.69 10.96 14.12
CA LYS A 196 -15.80 11.48 13.32
C LYS A 196 -15.65 12.95 12.94
N TRP A 197 -14.86 13.71 13.67
CA TRP A 197 -14.61 15.12 13.40
C TRP A 197 -13.56 15.34 12.30
N PHE A 198 -12.85 14.29 11.90
CA PHE A 198 -11.82 14.34 10.88
C PHE A 198 -12.25 13.56 9.64
N ASN A 199 -12.09 14.17 8.47
CA ASN A 199 -12.42 13.52 7.20
C ASN A 199 -11.22 12.69 6.72
N PHE A 200 -10.92 11.58 7.40
CA PHE A 200 -9.85 10.68 6.98
C PHE A 200 -10.21 9.95 5.68
N THR A 201 -9.23 9.85 4.80
CA THR A 201 -9.27 8.95 3.64
C THR A 201 -8.89 7.53 4.08
N ASP A 202 -9.10 6.56 3.19
CA ASP A 202 -8.83 5.14 3.48
C ASP A 202 -7.32 4.82 3.59
N ARG A 203 -6.43 5.78 3.27
CA ARG A 203 -4.97 5.60 3.25
C ARG A 203 -4.22 6.48 4.22
N ILE A 204 -4.90 6.95 5.23
CA ILE A 204 -4.30 7.62 6.36
C ILE A 204 -4.24 6.63 7.52
N LEU A 205 -3.04 6.47 8.07
CA LEU A 205 -2.80 5.71 9.29
C LEU A 205 -2.41 6.66 10.40
N VAL A 206 -3.33 6.85 11.35
CA VAL A 206 -3.10 7.65 12.56
C VAL A 206 -2.37 6.79 13.59
N ILE A 207 -1.28 7.29 14.12
CA ILE A 207 -0.43 6.57 15.08
C ILE A 207 -0.30 7.35 16.39
N ASN A 208 0.00 6.61 17.47
CA ASN A 208 0.37 7.18 18.75
C ASN A 208 1.82 7.65 18.72
N LEU A 209 2.08 8.93 18.89
CA LEU A 209 3.44 9.49 18.90
C LEU A 209 4.11 9.45 20.29
N PHE A 210 3.36 9.11 21.36
CA PHE A 210 3.85 9.10 22.74
C PHE A 210 4.13 7.70 23.28
N GLY A 211 3.73 6.66 22.55
CA GLY A 211 3.79 5.29 23.02
C GLY A 211 4.59 4.37 22.12
N LYS A 212 4.56 3.09 22.46
CA LYS A 212 5.16 2.02 21.67
C LYS A 212 4.31 1.71 20.43
N GLY A 213 4.96 1.18 19.39
CA GLY A 213 4.32 0.92 18.10
C GLY A 213 4.25 2.16 17.20
N CYS A 214 4.93 3.23 17.60
CA CYS A 214 5.19 4.37 16.75
C CYS A 214 6.42 4.07 15.89
N PHE A 215 6.24 4.04 14.56
CA PHE A 215 7.36 3.84 13.62
C PHE A 215 8.39 4.98 13.62
N LEU A 216 8.22 5.98 14.48
CA LEU A 216 9.06 7.18 14.57
C LEU A 216 9.87 7.24 15.87
N SER A 217 9.63 6.33 16.82
CA SER A 217 10.43 6.23 18.06
C SER A 217 11.62 5.30 17.83
N ASP A 218 12.79 5.79 18.20
CA ASP A 218 14.02 4.99 18.29
C ASP A 218 13.91 3.91 19.38
#